data_9f48a973229298b5623370de82a08f73
#
_entry.id   9f48a973229298b5623370de82a08f73
#
_cell.length_a   1.000
_cell.length_b   1.000
_cell.length_c   1.000
_cell.angle_alpha   90.00
_cell.angle_beta   90.00
_cell.angle_gamma   90.00
#
_symmetry.space_group_name_H-M   'P 1'
#
loop_
_entity.id
_entity.type
_entity.pdbx_description
1 polymer ?
#
loop_
_entity_poly.entity_id
_entity_poly.type
_entity_poly.pdbx_seq_one_letter_code
_entity_poly.pdbx_strand_id
1 'polypeptide(L)'
;MNERVVIAPVRKTVHVKAPINHAFEVFTSGLTRWWPHDHGVGKKPIKTVRMEPRLGGRWLEIAEDGTETSVATVTVWEPPHRLVLLWQINAQWKPDVAMKSEVDVRFAADGPNATSVELVHHKFETMGDEAGRSMRKDVDGGWPGLIERFVQEAEQSKSLG
;
A
#
# COMPACT_ATOMS: atom_id res chain seq x y z
N MET A 1 -32.26 -16.81 3.80
CA MET A 1 -30.94 -17.41 3.85
C MET A 1 -29.89 -16.33 3.62
N ASN A 2 -29.01 -16.18 4.57
CA ASN A 2 -28.00 -15.11 4.51
C ASN A 2 -26.74 -15.63 3.80
N GLU A 3 -26.67 -15.39 2.51
CA GLU A 3 -25.43 -15.63 1.81
C GLU A 3 -24.45 -14.52 2.13
N ARG A 4 -23.31 -14.90 2.70
CA ARG A 4 -22.23 -13.94 2.89
C ARG A 4 -21.65 -13.57 1.53
N VAL A 5 -21.57 -12.27 1.30
CA VAL A 5 -20.80 -11.78 0.16
C VAL A 5 -19.34 -12.13 0.41
N VAL A 6 -18.75 -12.90 -0.48
CA VAL A 6 -17.34 -13.25 -0.41
C VAL A 6 -16.65 -12.67 -1.65
N ILE A 7 -15.71 -11.78 -1.39
CA ILE A 7 -14.89 -11.20 -2.45
C ILE A 7 -13.46 -11.67 -2.22
N ALA A 8 -12.90 -12.36 -3.21
CA ALA A 8 -11.56 -12.91 -3.10
C ALA A 8 -10.51 -11.81 -2.87
N PRO A 9 -9.49 -12.05 -2.04
CA PRO A 9 -8.41 -11.09 -1.88
C PRO A 9 -7.60 -10.92 -3.16
N VAL A 10 -6.94 -9.78 -3.28
CA VAL A 10 -5.90 -9.57 -4.28
C VAL A 10 -4.57 -9.91 -3.62
N ARG A 11 -3.82 -10.83 -4.19
CA ARG A 11 -2.56 -11.32 -3.62
C ARG A 11 -1.45 -11.18 -4.65
N LYS A 12 -0.39 -10.46 -4.27
CA LYS A 12 0.78 -10.27 -5.12
C LYS A 12 2.02 -10.63 -4.32
N THR A 13 2.90 -11.44 -4.92
CA THR A 13 4.16 -11.83 -4.29
C THR A 13 5.29 -11.41 -5.22
N VAL A 14 6.30 -10.74 -4.66
CA VAL A 14 7.49 -10.33 -5.41
C VAL A 14 8.75 -10.70 -4.65
N HIS A 15 9.84 -10.84 -5.40
CA HIS A 15 11.16 -11.09 -4.86
C HIS A 15 12.02 -9.85 -5.09
N VAL A 16 12.63 -9.35 -4.02
CA VAL A 16 13.44 -8.13 -4.06
C VAL A 16 14.88 -8.48 -3.74
N LYS A 17 15.80 -8.09 -4.61
CA LYS A 17 17.24 -8.32 -4.40
C LYS A 17 17.82 -7.22 -3.52
N ALA A 18 17.35 -7.15 -2.28
CA ALA A 18 17.79 -6.19 -1.27
C ALA A 18 17.52 -6.78 0.12
N PRO A 19 18.31 -6.37 1.14
CA PRO A 19 18.10 -6.82 2.52
C PRO A 19 16.71 -6.42 3.05
N ILE A 20 16.18 -7.23 3.97
CA ILE A 20 14.83 -7.04 4.49
C ILE A 20 14.62 -5.65 5.14
N ASN A 21 15.61 -5.16 5.89
CA ASN A 21 15.48 -3.83 6.51
C ASN A 21 15.36 -2.74 5.47
N HIS A 22 16.12 -2.84 4.39
CA HIS A 22 16.08 -1.87 3.30
C HIS A 22 14.76 -1.96 2.52
N ALA A 23 14.31 -3.19 2.21
CA ALA A 23 13.04 -3.39 1.52
C ALA A 23 11.87 -2.79 2.30
N PHE A 24 11.83 -3.03 3.62
CA PHE A 24 10.78 -2.47 4.47
C PHE A 24 10.84 -0.94 4.51
N GLU A 25 12.03 -0.37 4.65
CA GLU A 25 12.20 1.08 4.66
C GLU A 25 11.74 1.72 3.36
N VAL A 26 12.12 1.16 2.21
CA VAL A 26 11.71 1.71 0.90
C VAL A 26 10.19 1.67 0.75
N PHE A 27 9.56 0.56 1.18
CA PHE A 27 8.09 0.45 1.09
C PHE A 27 7.39 1.50 1.95
N THR A 28 7.93 1.81 3.11
CA THR A 28 7.29 2.67 4.11
C THR A 28 7.81 4.12 4.05
N SER A 29 8.94 4.40 4.67
CA SER A 29 9.52 5.75 4.71
C SER A 29 9.91 6.27 3.32
N GLY A 30 10.26 5.37 2.42
CA GLY A 30 10.63 5.69 1.04
C GLY A 30 9.47 5.73 0.05
N LEU A 31 8.24 5.72 0.51
CA LEU A 31 7.05 5.61 -0.33
C LEU A 31 7.03 6.64 -1.47
N THR A 32 7.41 7.87 -1.21
CA THR A 32 7.39 8.95 -2.22
C THR A 32 8.31 8.67 -3.40
N ARG A 33 9.34 7.83 -3.23
CA ARG A 33 10.33 7.55 -4.29
C ARG A 33 9.81 6.61 -5.37
N TRP A 34 8.79 5.78 -5.05
CA TRP A 34 8.27 4.80 -6.02
C TRP A 34 6.77 4.94 -6.29
N TRP A 35 6.01 5.58 -5.41
CA TRP A 35 4.58 5.81 -5.64
C TRP A 35 4.40 6.90 -6.71
N PRO A 36 3.58 6.66 -7.77
CA PRO A 36 3.39 7.66 -8.83
C PRO A 36 2.69 8.91 -8.29
N HIS A 37 3.25 10.07 -8.58
CA HIS A 37 2.69 11.35 -8.11
C HIS A 37 1.49 11.82 -8.95
N ASP A 38 1.21 11.16 -10.05
CA ASP A 38 0.03 11.41 -10.88
C ASP A 38 -1.13 10.44 -10.57
N HIS A 39 -0.97 9.58 -9.55
CA HIS A 39 -1.95 8.59 -9.11
C HIS A 39 -2.64 9.02 -7.81
N GLY A 40 -2.96 10.31 -7.70
CA GLY A 40 -3.51 10.87 -6.47
C GLY A 40 -4.99 10.64 -6.30
N VAL A 41 -5.41 10.54 -5.05
CA VAL A 41 -6.82 10.52 -4.62
C VAL A 41 -7.31 11.94 -4.38
N GLY A 42 -6.41 12.84 -3.99
CA GLY A 42 -6.70 14.26 -3.82
C GLY A 42 -6.92 14.95 -5.15
N LYS A 43 -7.57 16.12 -5.10
CA LYS A 43 -7.90 16.89 -6.31
C LYS A 43 -6.74 17.71 -6.85
N LYS A 44 -5.63 17.80 -6.11
CA LYS A 44 -4.48 18.65 -6.45
C LYS A 44 -3.27 17.80 -6.81
N PRO A 45 -2.35 18.30 -7.64
CA PRO A 45 -1.14 17.57 -7.97
C PRO A 45 -0.33 17.23 -6.72
N ILE A 46 0.19 16.01 -6.67
CA ILE A 46 0.98 15.52 -5.54
C ILE A 46 2.41 16.03 -5.66
N LYS A 47 2.91 16.64 -4.59
CA LYS A 47 4.32 16.98 -4.45
C LYS A 47 5.09 15.81 -3.84
N THR A 48 4.54 15.20 -2.79
CA THR A 48 5.17 14.09 -2.09
C THR A 48 4.11 13.17 -1.47
N VAL A 49 4.49 11.92 -1.23
CA VAL A 49 3.66 10.94 -0.55
C VAL A 49 4.44 10.51 0.70
N ARG A 50 3.80 10.57 1.86
CA ARG A 50 4.47 10.25 3.12
C ARG A 50 3.69 9.20 3.89
N MET A 51 4.38 8.18 4.38
CA MET A 51 3.85 7.25 5.36
C MET A 51 4.52 7.54 6.70
N GLU A 52 3.72 7.87 7.71
CA GLU A 52 4.21 8.06 9.07
C GLU A 52 4.61 6.69 9.63
N PRO A 53 5.88 6.49 10.02
CA PRO A 53 6.41 5.14 10.31
C PRO A 53 6.13 4.71 11.74
N ARG A 54 4.85 4.48 12.05
CA ARG A 54 4.43 4.05 13.39
C ARG A 54 2.99 3.51 13.37
N LEU A 55 2.61 2.79 14.41
CA LEU A 55 1.22 2.40 14.62
C LEU A 55 0.35 3.65 14.73
N GLY A 56 -0.77 3.67 14.02
CA GLY A 56 -1.64 4.84 13.93
C GLY A 56 -1.16 5.90 12.95
N GLY A 57 0.01 5.70 12.34
CA GLY A 57 0.53 6.59 11.31
C GLY A 57 -0.34 6.59 10.07
N ARG A 58 -0.25 7.67 9.30
CA ARG A 58 -1.09 7.84 8.11
C ARG A 58 -0.23 7.81 6.84
N TRP A 59 -0.83 7.31 5.78
CA TRP A 59 -0.33 7.46 4.43
C TRP A 59 -0.97 8.74 3.87
N LEU A 60 -0.16 9.74 3.58
CA LEU A 60 -0.61 11.06 3.15
C LEU A 60 -0.11 11.39 1.75
N GLU A 61 -1.01 11.90 0.92
CA GLU A 61 -0.65 12.62 -0.30
C GLU A 61 -0.54 14.10 0.07
N ILE A 62 0.60 14.70 -0.22
CA ILE A 62 0.86 16.11 0.10
C ILE A 62 1.00 16.87 -1.21
N ALA A 63 0.06 17.81 -1.45
CA ALA A 63 0.05 18.62 -2.65
C ALA A 63 1.09 19.74 -2.58
N GLU A 64 1.35 20.38 -3.73
CA GLU A 64 2.32 21.49 -3.82
C GLU A 64 1.96 22.67 -2.93
N ASP A 65 0.67 22.89 -2.67
CA ASP A 65 0.22 23.96 -1.79
C ASP A 65 0.18 23.56 -0.31
N GLY A 66 0.65 22.34 0.02
CA GLY A 66 0.67 21.82 1.39
C GLY A 66 -0.59 21.09 1.82
N THR A 67 -1.62 21.01 0.98
CA THR A 67 -2.84 20.28 1.30
C THR A 67 -2.54 18.80 1.48
N GLU A 68 -3.00 18.21 2.60
CA GLU A 68 -2.81 16.79 2.90
C GLU A 68 -4.09 16.00 2.65
N THR A 69 -3.96 14.84 1.99
CA THR A 69 -5.08 13.91 1.79
C THR A 69 -4.68 12.57 2.40
N SER A 70 -5.46 12.09 3.36
CA SER A 70 -5.20 10.80 4.02
C SER A 70 -5.75 9.67 3.17
N VAL A 71 -4.91 8.71 2.84
CA VAL A 71 -5.24 7.55 2.01
C VAL A 71 -5.47 6.32 2.87
N ALA A 72 -4.65 6.13 3.90
CA ALA A 72 -4.68 4.93 4.73
C ALA A 72 -4.13 5.22 6.12
N THR A 73 -4.41 4.30 7.05
CA THR A 73 -3.90 4.35 8.42
C THR A 73 -3.19 3.04 8.75
N VAL A 74 -2.05 3.14 9.40
CA VAL A 74 -1.26 1.96 9.83
C VAL A 74 -1.93 1.33 11.03
N THR A 75 -2.39 0.09 10.90
CA THR A 75 -3.04 -0.67 11.98
C THR A 75 -2.17 -1.77 12.57
N VAL A 76 -1.11 -2.17 11.86
CA VAL A 76 -0.07 -3.07 12.37
C VAL A 76 1.28 -2.53 11.89
N TRP A 77 2.21 -2.40 12.82
CA TRP A 77 3.56 -1.90 12.54
C TRP A 77 4.58 -2.81 13.20
N GLU A 78 5.18 -3.70 12.42
CA GLU A 78 6.13 -4.72 12.90
C GLU A 78 7.38 -4.75 12.00
N PRO A 79 8.23 -3.71 12.06
CA PRO A 79 9.43 -3.68 11.22
C PRO A 79 10.41 -4.80 11.60
N PRO A 80 11.08 -5.39 10.63
CA PRO A 80 10.94 -5.22 9.20
C PRO A 80 10.06 -6.28 8.55
N HIS A 81 9.13 -6.88 9.31
CA HIS A 81 8.42 -8.10 8.90
C HIS A 81 7.01 -7.88 8.39
N ARG A 82 6.29 -6.88 8.92
CA ARG A 82 4.87 -6.75 8.59
C ARG A 82 4.34 -5.34 8.76
N LEU A 83 3.45 -4.97 7.86
CA LEU A 83 2.73 -3.71 7.85
C LEU A 83 1.29 -4.00 7.43
N VAL A 84 0.31 -3.48 8.15
CA VAL A 84 -1.09 -3.52 7.71
C VAL A 84 -1.62 -2.11 7.63
N LEU A 85 -2.25 -1.79 6.51
CA LEU A 85 -2.86 -0.50 6.24
C LEU A 85 -4.37 -0.67 6.15
N LEU A 86 -5.10 0.15 6.90
CA LEU A 86 -6.54 0.30 6.70
C LEU A 86 -6.73 1.23 5.49
N TRP A 87 -7.24 0.67 4.39
CA TRP A 87 -7.36 1.39 3.12
C TRP A 87 -8.66 2.20 3.14
N GLN A 88 -8.53 3.52 3.28
CA GLN A 88 -9.67 4.41 3.53
C GLN A 88 -10.07 5.20 2.27
N ILE A 89 -10.21 4.45 1.17
CA ILE A 89 -10.61 4.97 -0.13
C ILE A 89 -11.88 4.25 -0.56
N ASN A 90 -12.91 4.98 -0.98
CA ASN A 90 -14.15 4.38 -1.44
C ASN A 90 -14.09 4.04 -2.95
N ALA A 91 -15.15 3.43 -3.47
CA ALA A 91 -15.21 2.98 -4.86
C ALA A 91 -15.20 4.12 -5.87
N GLN A 92 -15.44 5.34 -5.45
CA GLN A 92 -15.32 6.55 -6.25
C GLN A 92 -13.91 7.17 -6.15
N TRP A 93 -12.98 6.45 -5.55
CA TRP A 93 -11.59 6.87 -5.35
C TRP A 93 -11.46 8.18 -4.57
N LYS A 94 -12.30 8.31 -3.53
CA LYS A 94 -12.26 9.45 -2.61
C LYS A 94 -11.93 8.96 -1.22
N PRO A 95 -11.24 9.80 -0.41
CA PRO A 95 -10.99 9.45 0.99
C PRO A 95 -12.29 9.26 1.74
N ASP A 96 -12.38 8.17 2.50
CA ASP A 96 -13.59 7.83 3.23
C ASP A 96 -13.21 6.98 4.45
N VAL A 97 -13.32 7.58 5.64
CA VAL A 97 -12.91 6.92 6.89
C VAL A 97 -13.81 5.73 7.26
N ALA A 98 -14.97 5.59 6.62
CA ALA A 98 -15.85 4.44 6.83
C ALA A 98 -15.36 3.18 6.10
N MET A 99 -14.44 3.30 5.16
CA MET A 99 -13.93 2.17 4.40
C MET A 99 -12.95 1.35 5.25
N LYS A 100 -13.07 0.01 5.17
CA LYS A 100 -12.34 -0.91 6.05
C LYS A 100 -11.65 -2.06 5.31
N SER A 101 -11.39 -1.91 4.02
CA SER A 101 -10.51 -2.86 3.35
C SER A 101 -9.09 -2.68 3.89
N GLU A 102 -8.28 -3.74 3.80
CA GLU A 102 -6.93 -3.75 4.38
C GLU A 102 -5.91 -4.18 3.35
N VAL A 103 -4.74 -3.56 3.44
CA VAL A 103 -3.55 -3.98 2.70
C VAL A 103 -2.56 -4.55 3.72
N ASP A 104 -2.35 -5.86 3.69
CA ASP A 104 -1.43 -6.58 4.58
C ASP A 104 -0.17 -6.90 3.78
N VAL A 105 0.97 -6.36 4.22
CA VAL A 105 2.25 -6.54 3.52
C VAL A 105 3.22 -7.25 4.46
N ARG A 106 3.72 -8.40 4.02
CA ARG A 106 4.65 -9.23 4.80
C ARG A 106 5.97 -9.34 4.08
N PHE A 107 7.04 -9.21 4.84
CA PHE A 107 8.42 -9.25 4.36
C PHE A 107 9.13 -10.42 5.04
N ALA A 108 9.74 -11.28 4.25
CA ALA A 108 10.51 -12.42 4.76
C ALA A 108 11.91 -12.41 4.13
N ALA A 109 12.93 -12.43 4.96
CA ALA A 109 14.30 -12.49 4.47
C ALA A 109 14.53 -13.80 3.71
N ASP A 110 15.13 -13.68 2.53
CA ASP A 110 15.55 -14.82 1.72
C ASP A 110 17.07 -14.75 1.58
N GLY A 111 17.73 -14.94 2.73
CA GLY A 111 19.15 -14.70 2.85
C GLY A 111 19.45 -13.24 3.21
N PRO A 112 20.74 -12.85 3.33
CA PRO A 112 21.12 -11.52 3.77
C PRO A 112 20.88 -10.41 2.74
N ASN A 113 20.70 -10.76 1.47
CA ASN A 113 20.64 -9.80 0.37
C ASN A 113 19.37 -9.89 -0.47
N ALA A 114 18.37 -10.63 0.00
CA ALA A 114 17.12 -10.77 -0.73
C ALA A 114 15.93 -10.86 0.22
N THR A 115 14.76 -10.47 -0.25
CA THR A 115 13.53 -10.42 0.52
C THR A 115 12.36 -10.88 -0.35
N SER A 116 11.50 -11.73 0.21
CA SER A 116 10.22 -12.05 -0.39
C SER A 116 9.16 -11.14 0.21
N VAL A 117 8.34 -10.50 -0.62
CA VAL A 117 7.30 -9.58 -0.17
C VAL A 117 5.96 -10.06 -0.69
N GLU A 118 5.02 -10.27 0.24
CA GLU A 118 3.65 -10.66 -0.09
C GLU A 118 2.71 -9.52 0.29
N LEU A 119 1.96 -9.03 -0.68
CA LEU A 119 0.93 -8.02 -0.48
C LEU A 119 -0.43 -8.66 -0.66
N VAL A 120 -1.30 -8.52 0.35
CA VAL A 120 -2.68 -9.01 0.30
C VAL A 120 -3.62 -7.84 0.56
N HIS A 121 -4.40 -7.45 -0.45
CA HIS A 121 -5.47 -6.47 -0.30
C HIS A 121 -6.76 -7.27 -0.16
N HIS A 122 -7.46 -7.10 0.95
CA HIS A 122 -8.61 -7.95 1.30
C HIS A 122 -9.66 -7.17 2.10
N LYS A 123 -10.72 -7.88 2.48
CA LYS A 123 -11.87 -7.31 3.20
C LYS A 123 -12.67 -6.32 2.35
N PHE A 124 -12.70 -6.55 1.05
CA PHE A 124 -13.49 -5.73 0.12
C PHE A 124 -14.99 -5.79 0.42
N GLU A 125 -15.45 -6.91 0.97
CA GLU A 125 -16.86 -7.12 1.32
C GLU A 125 -17.35 -6.13 2.39
N THR A 126 -16.44 -5.53 3.16
CA THR A 126 -16.80 -4.47 4.11
C THR A 126 -17.28 -3.19 3.43
N MET A 127 -17.00 -3.04 2.14
CA MET A 127 -17.47 -1.91 1.33
C MET A 127 -18.88 -2.14 0.74
N GLY A 128 -19.43 -3.35 0.88
CA GLY A 128 -20.63 -3.79 0.19
C GLY A 128 -20.28 -4.54 -1.08
N ASP A 129 -21.25 -5.29 -1.64
CA ASP A 129 -20.99 -6.18 -2.76
C ASP A 129 -20.50 -5.44 -4.01
N GLU A 130 -21.25 -4.46 -4.48
CA GLU A 130 -20.93 -3.75 -5.72
C GLU A 130 -19.65 -2.92 -5.58
N ALA A 131 -19.57 -2.11 -4.52
CA ALA A 131 -18.41 -1.25 -4.28
C ALA A 131 -17.14 -2.08 -4.03
N GLY A 132 -17.26 -3.18 -3.26
CA GLY A 132 -16.14 -4.04 -2.96
C GLY A 132 -15.58 -4.74 -4.20
N ARG A 133 -16.45 -5.23 -5.07
CA ARG A 133 -16.02 -5.87 -6.32
C ARG A 133 -15.37 -4.87 -7.28
N SER A 134 -15.90 -3.64 -7.33
CA SER A 134 -15.32 -2.56 -8.12
C SER A 134 -13.92 -2.19 -7.64
N MET A 135 -13.75 -2.02 -6.33
CA MET A 135 -12.44 -1.71 -5.75
C MET A 135 -11.45 -2.86 -6.00
N ARG A 136 -11.90 -4.11 -5.80
CA ARG A 136 -11.02 -5.27 -6.04
C ARG A 136 -10.51 -5.29 -7.48
N LYS A 137 -11.40 -5.06 -8.44
CA LYS A 137 -11.02 -5.04 -9.87
C LYS A 137 -9.97 -3.97 -10.13
N ASP A 138 -10.19 -2.77 -9.60
CA ASP A 138 -9.31 -1.63 -9.83
C ASP A 138 -7.91 -1.88 -9.24
N VAL A 139 -7.84 -2.35 -7.99
CA VAL A 139 -6.53 -2.59 -7.34
C VAL A 139 -5.83 -3.83 -7.88
N ASP A 140 -6.58 -4.84 -8.33
CA ASP A 140 -5.99 -6.01 -8.97
C ASP A 140 -5.26 -5.62 -10.26
N GLY A 141 -5.81 -4.66 -11.00
CA GLY A 141 -5.17 -4.11 -12.18
C GLY A 141 -4.03 -3.14 -11.88
N GLY A 142 -4.10 -2.44 -10.74
CA GLY A 142 -3.13 -1.40 -10.38
C GLY A 142 -1.89 -1.91 -9.63
N TRP A 143 -2.07 -2.85 -8.70
CA TRP A 143 -0.97 -3.30 -7.84
C TRP A 143 0.24 -3.86 -8.60
N PRO A 144 0.11 -4.65 -9.68
CA PRO A 144 1.30 -5.17 -10.36
C PRO A 144 2.29 -4.10 -10.82
N GLY A 145 1.80 -3.03 -11.42
CA GLY A 145 2.66 -1.92 -11.85
C GLY A 145 3.27 -1.16 -10.69
N LEU A 146 2.49 -0.95 -9.63
CA LEU A 146 2.95 -0.23 -8.44
C LEU A 146 4.01 -1.02 -7.68
N ILE A 147 3.78 -2.31 -7.46
CA ILE A 147 4.72 -3.14 -6.71
C ILE A 147 6.03 -3.34 -7.48
N GLU A 148 5.99 -3.34 -8.81
CA GLU A 148 7.19 -3.38 -9.63
C GLU A 148 8.03 -2.12 -9.46
N ARG A 149 7.41 -0.95 -9.36
CA ARG A 149 8.12 0.30 -9.09
C ARG A 149 8.81 0.25 -7.73
N PHE A 150 8.14 -0.33 -6.73
CA PHE A 150 8.76 -0.57 -5.42
C PHE A 150 9.99 -1.46 -5.55
N VAL A 151 9.90 -2.59 -6.26
CA VAL A 151 11.02 -3.51 -6.43
C VAL A 151 12.21 -2.80 -7.09
N GLN A 152 11.95 -2.04 -8.15
CA GLN A 152 13.01 -1.29 -8.85
C GLN A 152 13.69 -0.29 -7.92
N GLU A 153 12.92 0.48 -7.15
CA GLU A 153 13.48 1.45 -6.22
C GLU A 153 14.31 0.78 -5.13
N ALA A 154 13.81 -0.30 -4.55
CA ALA A 154 14.50 -1.03 -3.50
C ALA A 154 15.83 -1.62 -4.01
N GLU A 155 15.86 -2.14 -5.23
CA GLU A 155 17.08 -2.72 -5.80
C GLU A 155 18.08 -1.66 -6.22
N GLN A 156 17.61 -0.51 -6.72
CA GLN A 156 18.48 0.58 -7.14
C GLN A 156 19.11 1.31 -5.96
N SER A 157 18.38 1.49 -4.87
CA SER A 157 18.84 2.29 -3.72
C SER A 157 19.61 1.50 -2.67
N LYS A 158 19.69 0.16 -2.78
CA LYS A 158 20.36 -0.68 -1.78
C LYS A 158 21.84 -0.40 -1.63
N SER A 159 22.49 0.07 -2.69
CA SER A 159 23.92 0.39 -2.69
C SER A 159 24.24 1.76 -2.11
N LEU A 160 23.21 2.55 -1.77
CA LEU A 160 23.36 3.89 -1.21
C LEU A 160 23.34 3.90 0.32
N GLY A 161 23.01 2.74 0.91
CA GLY A 161 22.90 2.59 2.37
C GLY A 161 24.19 2.17 3.06
#